data_6565864bf5fbbd68c8445516b7b3f941
#
_entry.id   6565864bf5fbbd68c8445516b7b3f941
#
_cell.length_a   1.000
_cell.length_b   1.000
_cell.length_c   1.000
_cell.angle_alpha   90.00
_cell.angle_beta   90.00
_cell.angle_gamma   90.00
#
_symmetry.space_group_name_H-M   'P 1'
#
loop_
_entity.id
_entity.type
_entity.pdbx_description
1 polymer ?
#
loop_
_entity_poly.entity_id
_entity_poly.type
_entity_poly.pdbx_seq_one_letter_code
_entity_poly.pdbx_strand_id
1 'polypeptide(L)'
;MSLINRTRLTAESIMSKTLLSAYEGWTIHRLAEFFIKHNISGAPVIASDHELVGVVTVSDIFKFSNMDESNRREALRNYYREACEIDLDETSLREWSGHAERNCTVHQIMKKEIITVEKDFSVEQVAAVMVKSDVHRVVVTQNKIALGVITTMDVLRTLQPELNPLHLVVSS
;
A
#
# COMPACT_ATOMS: atom_id res chain seq x y z
N MET A 1 32.90 -26.17 -17.94
CA MET A 1 32.10 -24.93 -17.77
C MET A 1 30.69 -25.34 -17.35
N SER A 2 30.44 -25.35 -16.04
CA SER A 2 29.12 -25.73 -15.50
C SER A 2 28.20 -24.53 -15.65
N LEU A 3 27.20 -24.60 -16.53
CA LEU A 3 26.09 -23.68 -16.57
C LEU A 3 25.28 -23.90 -15.28
N ILE A 4 25.56 -23.07 -14.29
CA ILE A 4 24.72 -22.99 -13.10
C ILE A 4 23.32 -22.58 -13.60
N ASN A 5 22.44 -23.57 -13.59
CA ASN A 5 21.02 -23.36 -13.86
C ASN A 5 20.47 -22.49 -12.71
N ARG A 6 20.66 -21.15 -12.79
CA ARG A 6 20.03 -20.22 -11.88
C ARG A 6 18.54 -20.32 -12.14
N THR A 7 17.86 -21.08 -11.31
CA THR A 7 16.39 -21.04 -11.26
C THR A 7 16.00 -19.59 -11.20
N ARG A 8 15.32 -19.10 -12.25
CA ARG A 8 14.98 -17.67 -12.37
C ARG A 8 14.04 -17.33 -11.24
N LEU A 9 14.51 -16.54 -10.29
CA LEU A 9 13.70 -16.08 -9.15
C LEU A 9 12.52 -15.25 -9.68
N THR A 10 11.34 -15.55 -9.18
CA THR A 10 10.09 -14.85 -9.54
C THR A 10 9.59 -13.99 -8.40
N ALA A 11 8.68 -13.07 -8.69
CA ALA A 11 8.01 -12.24 -7.69
C ALA A 11 7.40 -13.10 -6.59
N GLU A 12 6.73 -14.21 -6.93
CA GLU A 12 6.16 -15.15 -5.96
C GLU A 12 7.21 -15.76 -5.02
N SER A 13 8.42 -16.00 -5.51
CA SER A 13 9.49 -16.65 -4.73
C SER A 13 10.13 -15.72 -3.70
N ILE A 14 10.07 -14.39 -3.92
CA ILE A 14 10.72 -13.39 -3.06
C ILE A 14 9.74 -12.54 -2.26
N MET A 15 8.42 -12.58 -2.58
CA MET A 15 7.42 -11.77 -1.90
C MET A 15 7.20 -12.21 -0.45
N SER A 16 6.89 -11.24 0.41
CA SER A 16 6.28 -11.53 1.70
C SER A 16 4.80 -11.87 1.48
N LYS A 17 4.39 -13.06 1.89
CA LYS A 17 2.99 -13.52 1.81
C LYS A 17 2.13 -12.97 2.96
N THR A 18 2.76 -12.42 4.00
CA THR A 18 2.05 -11.74 5.09
C THR A 18 1.61 -10.37 4.59
N LEU A 19 0.43 -10.31 3.99
CA LEU A 19 -0.15 -9.08 3.47
C LEU A 19 -1.01 -8.42 4.54
N LEU A 20 -0.47 -7.39 5.19
CA LEU A 20 -1.24 -6.51 6.06
C LEU A 20 -2.01 -5.51 5.18
N SER A 21 -3.32 -5.74 4.99
CA SER A 21 -4.19 -4.92 4.16
C SER A 21 -5.15 -4.11 5.01
N ALA A 22 -5.46 -2.90 4.56
CA ALA A 22 -6.57 -2.10 5.08
C ALA A 22 -7.83 -2.33 4.24
N TYR A 23 -9.00 -2.21 4.85
CA TYR A 23 -10.25 -2.18 4.09
C TYR A 23 -10.63 -0.75 3.74
N GLU A 24 -11.14 -0.52 2.53
CA GLU A 24 -11.53 0.81 2.05
C GLU A 24 -12.58 1.50 2.95
N GLY A 25 -13.45 0.72 3.59
CA GLY A 25 -14.48 1.20 4.51
C GLY A 25 -13.99 1.47 5.95
N TRP A 26 -12.71 1.25 6.28
CA TRP A 26 -12.21 1.61 7.61
C TRP A 26 -12.17 3.12 7.78
N THR A 27 -12.42 3.58 9.01
CA THR A 27 -12.20 4.98 9.36
C THR A 27 -10.70 5.31 9.35
N ILE A 28 -10.36 6.57 9.14
CA ILE A 28 -8.96 7.04 9.18
C ILE A 28 -8.35 6.78 10.56
N HIS A 29 -9.13 6.93 11.61
CA HIS A 29 -8.70 6.61 12.98
C HIS A 29 -8.29 5.13 13.11
N ARG A 30 -9.15 4.21 12.65
CA ARG A 30 -8.84 2.76 12.66
C ARG A 30 -7.60 2.43 11.83
N LEU A 31 -7.41 3.10 10.69
CA LEU A 31 -6.23 2.93 9.86
C LEU A 31 -4.96 3.36 10.61
N ALA A 32 -4.99 4.49 11.31
CA ALA A 32 -3.86 4.98 12.09
C ALA A 32 -3.49 4.00 13.21
N GLU A 33 -4.48 3.49 13.95
CA GLU A 33 -4.26 2.46 14.98
C GLU A 33 -3.64 1.18 14.37
N PHE A 34 -4.10 0.77 13.19
CA PHE A 34 -3.56 -0.39 12.48
C PHE A 34 -2.09 -0.19 12.11
N PHE A 35 -1.71 0.97 11.59
CA PHE A 35 -0.32 1.29 11.26
C PHE A 35 0.58 1.28 12.49
N ILE A 36 0.13 1.88 13.59
CA ILE A 36 0.86 1.91 14.86
C ILE A 36 1.03 0.49 15.41
N LYS A 37 -0.06 -0.27 15.49
CA LYS A 37 -0.07 -1.64 16.03
C LYS A 37 0.89 -2.57 15.30
N HIS A 38 0.96 -2.45 13.98
CA HIS A 38 1.78 -3.33 13.13
C HIS A 38 3.14 -2.74 12.76
N ASN A 39 3.46 -1.52 13.24
CA ASN A 39 4.69 -0.79 12.94
C ASN A 39 4.95 -0.70 11.42
N ILE A 40 3.93 -0.32 10.65
CA ILE A 40 3.99 -0.17 9.20
C ILE A 40 3.64 1.27 8.79
N SER A 41 4.18 1.71 7.66
CA SER A 41 3.98 3.07 7.13
C SER A 41 3.04 3.12 5.92
N GLY A 42 2.48 1.99 5.52
CA GLY A 42 1.55 1.91 4.39
C GLY A 42 1.05 0.49 4.18
N ALA A 43 -0.10 0.37 3.55
CA ALA A 43 -0.75 -0.90 3.26
C ALA A 43 -1.52 -0.84 1.93
N PRO A 44 -1.65 -1.96 1.22
CA PRO A 44 -2.65 -2.10 0.18
C PRO A 44 -4.06 -2.00 0.77
N VAL A 45 -4.96 -1.44 -0.01
CA VAL A 45 -6.37 -1.31 0.35
C VAL A 45 -7.18 -2.30 -0.47
N ILE A 46 -8.02 -3.06 0.21
CA ILE A 46 -8.89 -4.05 -0.41
C ILE A 46 -10.36 -3.69 -0.18
N ALA A 47 -11.18 -4.02 -1.16
CA ALA A 47 -12.63 -3.97 -1.06
C ALA A 47 -13.17 -5.18 -0.27
N SER A 48 -14.48 -5.25 -0.08
CA SER A 48 -15.14 -6.34 0.66
C SER A 48 -15.03 -7.71 -0.02
N ASP A 49 -14.86 -7.73 -1.34
CA ASP A 49 -14.63 -8.93 -2.17
C ASP A 49 -13.15 -9.32 -2.27
N HIS A 50 -12.27 -8.65 -1.49
CA HIS A 50 -10.82 -8.80 -1.48
C HIS A 50 -10.10 -8.32 -2.75
N GLU A 51 -10.78 -7.64 -3.66
CA GLU A 51 -10.12 -6.99 -4.79
C GLU A 51 -9.24 -5.83 -4.29
N LEU A 52 -8.04 -5.71 -4.86
CA LEU A 52 -7.11 -4.62 -4.57
C LEU A 52 -7.61 -3.33 -5.23
N VAL A 53 -7.98 -2.33 -4.43
CA VAL A 53 -8.61 -1.08 -4.89
C VAL A 53 -7.74 0.16 -4.71
N GLY A 54 -6.67 0.06 -3.92
CA GLY A 54 -5.80 1.21 -3.67
C GLY A 54 -4.59 0.89 -2.81
N VAL A 55 -3.84 1.93 -2.49
CA VAL A 55 -2.79 1.93 -1.46
C VAL A 55 -2.96 3.16 -0.59
N VAL A 56 -2.63 3.03 0.69
CA VAL A 56 -2.69 4.12 1.65
C VAL A 56 -1.45 4.12 2.53
N THR A 57 -0.97 5.30 2.88
CA THR A 57 0.26 5.51 3.67
C THR A 57 0.01 6.46 4.84
N VAL A 58 0.95 6.50 5.79
CA VAL A 58 0.96 7.50 6.87
C VAL A 58 0.97 8.93 6.30
N SER A 59 1.66 9.15 5.16
CA SER A 59 1.66 10.47 4.50
C SER A 59 0.27 10.89 4.02
N ASP A 60 -0.58 9.95 3.63
CA ASP A 60 -1.95 10.26 3.20
C ASP A 60 -2.81 10.64 4.40
N ILE A 61 -2.66 9.95 5.54
CA ILE A 61 -3.28 10.35 6.82
C ILE A 61 -2.82 11.76 7.21
N PHE A 62 -1.50 12.03 7.16
CA PHE A 62 -0.94 13.34 7.52
C PHE A 62 -1.47 14.47 6.63
N LYS A 63 -1.53 14.24 5.31
CA LYS A 63 -2.12 15.20 4.38
C LYS A 63 -3.57 15.50 4.71
N PHE A 64 -4.36 14.47 4.99
CA PHE A 64 -5.75 14.63 5.36
C PHE A 64 -5.92 15.41 6.68
N SER A 65 -5.14 15.10 7.71
CA SER A 65 -5.20 15.79 9.01
C SER A 65 -4.81 17.27 8.92
N ASN A 66 -3.97 17.63 7.94
CA ASN A 66 -3.56 19.02 7.69
C ASN A 66 -4.39 19.74 6.62
N MET A 67 -5.41 19.09 6.04
CA MET A 67 -6.37 19.76 5.18
C MET A 67 -7.19 20.78 5.98
N ASP A 68 -7.45 21.94 5.38
CA ASP A 68 -8.42 22.84 5.93
C ASP A 68 -9.86 22.27 5.84
N GLU A 69 -10.77 22.84 6.63
CA GLU A 69 -12.14 22.35 6.72
C GLU A 69 -12.90 22.42 5.39
N SER A 70 -12.60 23.41 4.55
CA SER A 70 -13.21 23.60 3.23
C SER A 70 -12.85 22.44 2.30
N ASN A 71 -11.57 22.12 2.21
CA ASN A 71 -11.06 21.01 1.37
C ASN A 71 -11.56 19.64 1.87
N ARG A 72 -11.66 19.46 3.21
CA ARG A 72 -12.27 18.24 3.78
C ARG A 72 -13.74 18.09 3.41
N ARG A 73 -14.51 19.18 3.45
CA ARG A 73 -15.93 19.16 3.05
C ARG A 73 -16.10 18.85 1.56
N GLU A 74 -15.24 19.40 0.71
CA GLU A 74 -15.27 19.12 -0.73
C GLU A 74 -14.92 17.67 -1.03
N ALA A 75 -13.90 17.13 -0.40
CA ALA A 75 -13.53 15.70 -0.53
C ALA A 75 -14.69 14.77 -0.09
N LEU A 76 -15.37 15.12 1.00
CA LEU A 76 -16.52 14.39 1.50
C LEU A 76 -17.70 14.45 0.53
N ARG A 77 -18.02 15.64 0.02
CA ARG A 77 -19.10 15.86 -0.97
C ARG A 77 -18.86 15.01 -2.23
N ASN A 78 -17.63 15.05 -2.76
CA ASN A 78 -17.27 14.31 -3.95
C ASN A 78 -17.39 12.78 -3.73
N TYR A 79 -16.94 12.28 -2.59
CA TYR A 79 -17.08 10.88 -2.23
C TYR A 79 -18.55 10.42 -2.22
N TYR A 80 -19.44 11.13 -1.50
CA TYR A 80 -20.84 10.74 -1.41
C TYR A 80 -21.56 10.84 -2.76
N ARG A 81 -21.19 11.81 -3.58
CA ARG A 81 -21.73 11.94 -4.93
C ARG A 81 -21.28 10.83 -5.86
N GLU A 82 -19.98 10.48 -5.82
CA GLU A 82 -19.41 9.47 -6.72
C GLU A 82 -19.70 8.02 -6.28
N ALA A 83 -19.62 7.75 -4.97
CA ALA A 83 -19.72 6.39 -4.45
C ALA A 83 -21.14 5.98 -4.02
N CYS A 84 -21.95 6.96 -3.61
CA CYS A 84 -23.28 6.71 -3.06
C CYS A 84 -24.42 7.37 -3.85
N GLU A 85 -24.11 8.20 -4.86
CA GLU A 85 -25.09 9.01 -5.61
C GLU A 85 -25.93 9.92 -4.69
N ILE A 86 -25.36 10.33 -3.54
CA ILE A 86 -26.00 11.20 -2.54
C ILE A 86 -25.36 12.57 -2.56
N ASP A 87 -26.20 13.62 -2.61
CA ASP A 87 -25.75 15.01 -2.45
C ASP A 87 -26.03 15.46 -1.00
N LEU A 88 -24.97 15.62 -0.22
CA LEU A 88 -25.08 16.03 1.19
C LEU A 88 -25.33 17.54 1.29
N ASP A 89 -26.25 17.93 2.17
CA ASP A 89 -26.49 19.34 2.50
C ASP A 89 -25.34 19.95 3.34
N GLU A 90 -25.26 21.26 3.39
CA GLU A 90 -24.19 22.00 4.10
C GLU A 90 -24.17 21.73 5.61
N THR A 91 -25.31 21.42 6.24
CA THR A 91 -25.39 21.13 7.67
C THR A 91 -24.74 19.78 7.97
N SER A 92 -25.14 18.75 7.20
CA SER A 92 -24.54 17.42 7.27
C SER A 92 -23.03 17.45 7.00
N LEU A 93 -22.58 18.22 6.00
CA LEU A 93 -21.16 18.39 5.69
C LEU A 93 -20.36 19.03 6.83
N ARG A 94 -20.93 20.00 7.55
CA ARG A 94 -20.28 20.65 8.70
C ARG A 94 -20.16 19.72 9.91
N GLU A 95 -21.23 19.01 10.24
CA GLU A 95 -21.22 18.04 11.34
C GLU A 95 -20.22 16.91 11.09
N TRP A 96 -20.16 16.42 9.86
CA TRP A 96 -19.22 15.35 9.48
C TRP A 96 -17.77 15.82 9.43
N SER A 97 -17.50 17.03 8.95
CA SER A 97 -16.14 17.56 8.89
C SER A 97 -15.52 17.81 10.27
N GLY A 98 -16.35 18.14 11.27
CA GLY A 98 -15.91 18.32 12.65
C GLY A 98 -15.37 17.04 13.31
N HIS A 99 -15.74 15.86 12.79
CA HIS A 99 -15.29 14.55 13.27
C HIS A 99 -14.69 13.73 12.13
N ALA A 100 -13.99 14.38 11.21
CA ALA A 100 -13.55 13.81 9.94
C ALA A 100 -12.73 12.52 10.11
N GLU A 101 -11.87 12.40 11.12
CA GLU A 101 -11.05 11.20 11.34
C GLU A 101 -11.89 9.95 11.69
N ARG A 102 -13.07 10.15 12.27
CA ARG A 102 -14.00 9.08 12.64
C ARG A 102 -15.06 8.81 11.57
N ASN A 103 -15.35 9.81 10.74
CA ASN A 103 -16.41 9.75 9.74
C ASN A 103 -15.89 9.50 8.33
N CYS A 104 -14.67 9.97 8.02
CA CYS A 104 -14.02 9.71 6.74
C CYS A 104 -13.39 8.31 6.70
N THR A 105 -13.44 7.70 5.53
CA THR A 105 -12.93 6.35 5.31
C THR A 105 -11.63 6.35 4.53
N VAL A 106 -10.94 5.22 4.55
CA VAL A 106 -9.71 4.99 3.79
C VAL A 106 -9.91 5.26 2.30
N HIS A 107 -11.08 4.94 1.75
CA HIS A 107 -11.42 5.18 0.35
C HIS A 107 -11.21 6.64 -0.09
N GLN A 108 -11.45 7.60 0.81
CA GLN A 108 -11.36 9.03 0.52
C GLN A 108 -9.92 9.55 0.45
N ILE A 109 -8.97 8.85 1.09
CA ILE A 109 -7.57 9.27 1.17
C ILE A 109 -6.60 8.35 0.44
N MET A 110 -7.03 7.13 0.08
CA MET A 110 -6.20 6.18 -0.63
C MET A 110 -5.87 6.66 -2.05
N LYS A 111 -4.76 6.19 -2.57
CA LYS A 111 -4.41 6.34 -3.99
C LYS A 111 -4.95 5.14 -4.76
N LYS A 112 -5.73 5.40 -5.81
CA LYS A 112 -6.29 4.36 -6.68
C LYS A 112 -5.25 3.83 -7.69
N GLU A 113 -4.21 4.61 -7.97
CA GLU A 113 -3.10 4.19 -8.82
C GLU A 113 -2.17 3.27 -8.03
N ILE A 114 -2.18 1.99 -8.37
CA ILE A 114 -1.42 0.95 -7.68
C ILE A 114 -0.36 0.42 -8.63
N ILE A 115 0.89 0.44 -8.18
CA ILE A 115 1.97 -0.23 -8.92
C ILE A 115 1.99 -1.69 -8.49
N THR A 116 1.60 -2.56 -9.43
CA THR A 116 1.54 -4.01 -9.22
C THR A 116 2.47 -4.74 -10.16
N VAL A 117 2.82 -5.96 -9.80
CA VAL A 117 3.53 -6.91 -10.64
C VAL A 117 2.82 -8.26 -10.59
N GLU A 118 2.83 -8.99 -11.69
CA GLU A 118 2.31 -10.36 -11.71
C GLU A 118 3.29 -11.31 -10.99
N LYS A 119 2.75 -12.36 -10.39
CA LYS A 119 3.51 -13.30 -9.54
C LYS A 119 4.66 -14.01 -10.27
N ASP A 120 4.56 -14.17 -11.59
CA ASP A 120 5.54 -14.84 -12.46
C ASP A 120 6.61 -13.89 -13.03
N PHE A 121 6.51 -12.56 -12.74
CA PHE A 121 7.56 -11.62 -13.12
C PHE A 121 8.90 -12.04 -12.52
N SER A 122 9.96 -11.95 -13.33
CA SER A 122 11.30 -12.15 -12.81
C SER A 122 11.72 -11.00 -11.88
N VAL A 123 12.69 -11.27 -10.99
CA VAL A 123 13.21 -10.25 -10.06
C VAL A 123 13.71 -9.02 -10.81
N GLU A 124 14.33 -9.20 -11.98
CA GLU A 124 14.80 -8.11 -12.83
C GLU A 124 13.63 -7.24 -13.35
N GLN A 125 12.51 -7.88 -13.74
CA GLN A 125 11.29 -7.17 -14.15
C GLN A 125 10.68 -6.40 -12.97
N VAL A 126 10.64 -7.01 -11.79
CA VAL A 126 10.19 -6.32 -10.56
C VAL A 126 11.05 -5.10 -10.28
N ALA A 127 12.39 -5.24 -10.32
CA ALA A 127 13.32 -4.14 -10.11
C ALA A 127 13.11 -3.03 -11.14
N ALA A 128 12.93 -3.37 -12.42
CA ALA A 128 12.67 -2.42 -13.49
C ALA A 128 11.37 -1.62 -13.25
N VAL A 129 10.30 -2.27 -12.80
CA VAL A 129 9.04 -1.61 -12.43
C VAL A 129 9.25 -0.64 -11.28
N MET A 130 9.96 -1.06 -10.21
CA MET A 130 10.25 -0.20 -9.06
C MET A 130 11.03 1.05 -9.45
N VAL A 131 12.09 0.90 -10.24
CA VAL A 131 12.93 2.02 -10.72
C VAL A 131 12.14 2.95 -11.62
N LYS A 132 11.40 2.41 -12.59
CA LYS A 132 10.61 3.22 -13.53
C LYS A 132 9.52 4.04 -12.85
N SER A 133 8.90 3.47 -11.84
CA SER A 133 7.77 4.08 -11.12
C SER A 133 8.21 4.86 -9.87
N ASP A 134 9.51 4.92 -9.57
CA ASP A 134 10.10 5.57 -8.38
C ASP A 134 9.41 5.11 -7.08
N VAL A 135 9.25 3.80 -6.91
CA VAL A 135 8.62 3.20 -5.73
C VAL A 135 9.53 2.20 -5.04
N HIS A 136 9.46 2.16 -3.71
CA HIS A 136 10.24 1.24 -2.88
C HIS A 136 9.48 -0.05 -2.51
N ARG A 137 8.24 -0.18 -2.98
CA ARG A 137 7.35 -1.32 -2.69
C ARG A 137 6.38 -1.52 -3.83
N VAL A 138 6.13 -2.78 -4.19
CA VAL A 138 5.11 -3.17 -5.17
C VAL A 138 4.23 -4.28 -4.58
N VAL A 139 2.98 -4.31 -5.00
CA VAL A 139 2.05 -5.39 -4.64
C VAL A 139 2.13 -6.47 -5.71
N VAL A 140 2.27 -7.71 -5.29
CA VAL A 140 2.22 -8.87 -6.19
C VAL A 140 0.76 -9.29 -6.33
N THR A 141 0.30 -9.41 -7.56
CA THR A 141 -1.10 -9.75 -7.85
C THR A 141 -1.22 -10.97 -8.74
N GLN A 142 -2.38 -11.59 -8.67
CA GLN A 142 -2.89 -12.53 -9.66
C GLN A 142 -4.39 -12.27 -9.80
N ASN A 143 -4.86 -12.01 -11.03
CA ASN A 143 -6.26 -11.72 -11.31
C ASN A 143 -6.83 -10.59 -10.41
N LYS A 144 -6.06 -9.51 -10.23
CA LYS A 144 -6.35 -8.37 -9.34
C LYS A 144 -6.41 -8.70 -7.84
N ILE A 145 -6.20 -9.93 -7.44
CA ILE A 145 -6.10 -10.32 -6.02
C ILE A 145 -4.67 -10.10 -5.55
N ALA A 146 -4.49 -9.40 -4.45
CA ALA A 146 -3.19 -9.17 -3.84
C ALA A 146 -2.70 -10.46 -3.15
N LEU A 147 -1.53 -10.96 -3.57
CA LEU A 147 -0.91 -12.18 -3.04
C LEU A 147 0.18 -11.90 -2.02
N GLY A 148 0.87 -10.76 -2.15
CA GLY A 148 1.99 -10.39 -1.30
C GLY A 148 2.56 -9.04 -1.67
N VAL A 149 3.66 -8.69 -0.99
CA VAL A 149 4.39 -7.43 -1.19
C VAL A 149 5.86 -7.73 -1.38
N ILE A 150 6.51 -7.00 -2.28
CA ILE A 150 7.96 -6.99 -2.46
C ILE A 150 8.45 -5.59 -2.15
N THR A 151 9.49 -5.50 -1.33
CA THR A 151 10.21 -4.26 -1.04
C THR A 151 11.54 -4.21 -1.78
N THR A 152 12.15 -3.03 -1.89
CA THR A 152 13.51 -2.88 -2.43
C THR A 152 14.51 -3.80 -1.69
N MET A 153 14.35 -4.00 -0.38
CA MET A 153 15.22 -4.89 0.40
C MET A 153 15.08 -6.36 -0.01
N ASP A 154 13.88 -6.79 -0.38
CA ASP A 154 13.68 -8.17 -0.85
C ASP A 154 14.39 -8.41 -2.19
N VAL A 155 14.36 -7.42 -3.09
CA VAL A 155 15.14 -7.45 -4.34
C VAL A 155 16.65 -7.45 -4.04
N LEU A 156 17.14 -6.58 -3.15
CA LEU A 156 18.55 -6.51 -2.80
C LEU A 156 19.07 -7.81 -2.17
N ARG A 157 18.25 -8.48 -1.36
CA ARG A 157 18.63 -9.79 -0.77
C ARG A 157 18.92 -10.85 -1.84
N THR A 158 18.29 -10.79 -3.01
CA THR A 158 18.58 -11.73 -4.10
C THR A 158 19.95 -11.54 -4.74
N LEU A 159 20.57 -10.38 -4.54
CA LEU A 159 21.89 -10.04 -5.05
C LEU A 159 23.00 -10.46 -4.07
N GLN A 160 22.67 -10.76 -2.80
CA GLN A 160 23.65 -11.24 -1.86
C GLN A 160 24.01 -12.70 -2.22
N PRO A 161 25.26 -12.99 -2.58
CA PRO A 161 25.75 -14.37 -2.58
C PRO A 161 25.59 -14.85 -1.13
N GLU A 162 25.19 -16.11 -0.94
CA GLU A 162 25.02 -16.72 0.38
C GLU A 162 26.21 -16.29 1.27
N LEU A 163 25.99 -15.32 2.14
CA LEU A 163 26.99 -14.87 3.09
C LEU A 163 27.16 -16.01 4.08
N ASN A 164 28.25 -16.76 3.90
CA ASN A 164 28.78 -17.65 4.93
C ASN A 164 28.83 -16.84 6.24
N PRO A 165 28.18 -17.26 7.35
CA PRO A 165 27.95 -16.41 8.53
C PRO A 165 29.20 -15.96 9.30
N LEU A 166 30.38 -16.11 8.73
CA LEU A 166 31.68 -15.93 9.42
C LEU A 166 32.36 -14.56 9.26
N HIS A 167 31.77 -13.56 8.61
CA HIS A 167 32.42 -12.24 8.42
C HIS A 167 31.51 -11.03 8.63
N LEU A 168 30.75 -11.01 9.72
CA LEU A 168 30.30 -9.73 10.27
C LEU A 168 31.29 -9.28 11.35
N VAL A 169 32.41 -8.69 10.94
CA VAL A 169 33.23 -7.89 11.84
C VAL A 169 32.53 -6.55 11.99
N VAL A 170 31.79 -6.38 13.07
CA VAL A 170 31.31 -5.07 13.51
C VAL A 170 32.53 -4.36 14.11
N SER A 171 33.13 -3.44 13.36
CA SER A 171 34.13 -2.51 13.90
C SER A 171 33.45 -1.57 14.87
N SER A 172 33.85 -1.61 16.12
CA SER A 172 33.47 -0.71 17.21
C SER A 172 33.98 0.72 16.93
#